data_5bc249a9b8dac1e0a13be60878f2b457
#
_entry.id   5bc249a9b8dac1e0a13be60878f2b457
#
_cell.length_a   1.000
_cell.length_b   1.000
_cell.length_c   1.000
_cell.angle_alpha   90.00
_cell.angle_beta   90.00
_cell.angle_gamma   90.00
#
_symmetry.space_group_name_H-M   'P 1'
#
loop_
_entity.id
_entity.type
_entity.pdbx_description
1 polymer ?
#
loop_
_entity_poly.entity_id
_entity_poly.type
_entity_poly.pdbx_seq_one_letter_code
_entity_poly.pdbx_strand_id
1 'polypeptide(L)'
;MPSQSKYRGIPRPLNLITLLLYAILLYVGITYHEMWMDESHHWLVARESESIQELIYNYRYDGHPVLWVLLMHIYSYFSETTIGMQYLHGFISLISAALILLRAPFSRAFLIAWVLSYFSLYEYGVLSRNYSLLMLFSFCLPIAWKSRHRHPWLPWFILGLICNTHLFGLIFSTAFVLVIFLNDFTSQRQSDIQNLLGYGIYAALFGLSVYFIIPPSDHPSASLASINFDIESLGDTLMLFLKALAPVTDVTSQFFWNTNLITSSLKIWVAPIVITSWLLPL
;
A
#
# COMPACT_ATOMS: atom_id res chain seq x y z
N MET A 1 -30.14 -0.26 -13.91
CA MET A 1 -29.20 0.50 -13.04
C MET A 1 -29.84 0.66 -11.68
N PRO A 2 -29.32 0.08 -10.59
CA PRO A 2 -29.87 0.31 -9.26
C PRO A 2 -29.60 1.77 -8.89
N SER A 3 -30.61 2.43 -8.34
CA SER A 3 -30.60 3.86 -8.06
C SER A 3 -29.44 4.23 -7.14
N GLN A 4 -28.61 5.18 -7.56
CA GLN A 4 -27.50 5.77 -6.79
C GLN A 4 -27.92 6.48 -5.48
N SER A 5 -29.22 6.39 -5.10
CA SER A 5 -29.74 7.08 -3.93
C SER A 5 -29.49 6.38 -2.59
N LYS A 6 -29.10 5.10 -2.59
CA LYS A 6 -28.98 4.29 -1.36
C LYS A 6 -27.67 4.49 -0.58
N TYR A 7 -26.65 5.12 -1.17
CA TYR A 7 -25.34 5.36 -0.52
C TYR A 7 -25.08 6.83 -0.16
N ARG A 8 -26.15 7.64 -0.08
CA ARG A 8 -26.02 9.02 0.42
C ARG A 8 -25.64 9.01 1.89
N GLY A 9 -24.35 9.25 2.10
CA GLY A 9 -23.81 9.90 3.29
C GLY A 9 -23.98 9.11 4.59
N ILE A 10 -22.91 8.46 5.04
CA ILE A 10 -22.70 8.23 6.47
C ILE A 10 -23.02 9.54 7.18
N PRO A 11 -23.84 9.56 8.24
CA PRO A 11 -24.04 10.79 9.02
C PRO A 11 -22.67 11.39 9.36
N ARG A 12 -22.47 12.65 9.03
CA ARG A 12 -21.22 13.36 9.32
C ARG A 12 -20.67 13.10 10.72
N PRO A 13 -21.51 13.04 11.79
CA PRO A 13 -21.02 12.74 13.14
C PRO A 13 -20.38 11.36 13.28
N LEU A 14 -20.94 10.30 12.67
CA LEU A 14 -20.37 8.95 12.79
C LEU A 14 -19.01 8.83 12.09
N ASN A 15 -18.84 9.48 10.92
CA ASN A 15 -17.52 9.53 10.26
C ASN A 15 -16.51 10.24 11.12
N LEU A 16 -16.88 11.36 11.72
CA LEU A 16 -15.98 12.12 12.59
C LEU A 16 -15.62 11.33 13.84
N ILE A 17 -16.59 10.63 14.45
CA ILE A 17 -16.34 9.77 15.62
C ILE A 17 -15.37 8.63 15.23
N THR A 18 -15.61 7.95 14.09
CA THR A 18 -14.73 6.88 13.62
C THR A 18 -13.32 7.41 13.32
N LEU A 19 -13.22 8.56 12.67
CA LEU A 19 -11.93 9.16 12.35
C LEU A 19 -11.18 9.62 13.60
N LEU A 20 -11.89 10.18 14.58
CA LEU A 20 -11.32 10.55 15.87
C LEU A 20 -10.83 9.33 16.64
N LEU A 21 -11.63 8.25 16.68
CA LEU A 21 -11.23 6.99 17.29
C LEU A 21 -9.98 6.42 16.60
N TYR A 22 -9.96 6.41 15.26
CA TYR A 22 -8.79 6.00 14.49
C TYR A 22 -7.56 6.83 14.84
N ALA A 23 -7.69 8.17 14.90
CA ALA A 23 -6.59 9.06 15.25
C ALA A 23 -6.05 8.81 16.67
N ILE A 24 -6.95 8.56 17.65
CA ILE A 24 -6.57 8.24 19.03
C ILE A 24 -5.82 6.90 19.10
N LEU A 25 -6.36 5.86 18.45
CA LEU A 25 -5.74 4.54 18.42
C LEU A 25 -4.40 4.56 17.69
N LEU A 26 -4.31 5.33 16.60
CA LEU A 26 -3.07 5.54 15.86
C LEU A 26 -2.01 6.26 16.70
N TYR A 27 -2.39 7.34 17.40
CA TYR A 27 -1.51 8.06 18.31
C TYR A 27 -0.98 7.14 19.44
N VAL A 28 -1.88 6.38 20.07
CA VAL A 28 -1.50 5.41 21.11
C VAL A 28 -0.57 4.34 20.51
N GLY A 29 -0.94 3.78 19.36
CA GLY A 29 -0.10 2.80 18.66
C GLY A 29 1.30 3.32 18.38
N ILE A 30 1.44 4.50 17.80
CA ILE A 30 2.73 5.13 17.51
C ILE A 30 3.55 5.39 18.79
N THR A 31 2.89 5.85 19.85
CA THR A 31 3.59 6.20 21.11
C THR A 31 4.22 4.97 21.78
N TYR A 32 3.60 3.81 21.67
CA TYR A 32 4.08 2.56 22.28
C TYR A 32 4.73 1.60 21.27
N HIS A 33 4.86 1.99 20.02
CA HIS A 33 5.52 1.19 19.01
C HIS A 33 7.03 1.38 19.03
N GLU A 34 7.75 0.31 19.28
CA GLU A 34 9.19 0.25 19.05
C GLU A 34 9.47 0.00 17.57
N MET A 35 10.30 0.85 16.96
CA MET A 35 10.60 0.77 15.54
C MET A 35 11.30 -0.54 15.18
N TRP A 36 10.84 -1.15 14.12
CA TRP A 36 11.51 -2.30 13.52
C TRP A 36 12.80 -1.90 12.81
N MET A 37 13.65 -2.88 12.57
CA MET A 37 14.89 -2.70 11.84
C MET A 37 14.67 -2.02 10.46
N ASP A 38 13.64 -2.46 9.71
CA ASP A 38 13.32 -1.89 8.39
C ASP A 38 12.88 -0.43 8.46
N GLU A 39 12.12 -0.03 9.48
CA GLU A 39 11.69 1.36 9.67
C GLU A 39 12.90 2.24 10.00
N SER A 40 13.75 1.76 10.92
CA SER A 40 14.98 2.45 11.32
C SER A 40 15.96 2.54 10.17
N HIS A 41 16.10 1.49 9.36
CA HIS A 41 16.97 1.45 8.20
C HIS A 41 16.57 2.51 7.16
N HIS A 42 15.30 2.55 6.76
CA HIS A 42 14.82 3.56 5.80
C HIS A 42 15.00 4.99 6.32
N TRP A 43 14.77 5.21 7.61
CA TRP A 43 14.99 6.52 8.23
C TRP A 43 16.45 6.91 8.23
N LEU A 44 17.36 6.00 8.61
CA LEU A 44 18.79 6.27 8.65
C LEU A 44 19.33 6.55 7.24
N VAL A 45 18.98 5.74 6.24
CA VAL A 45 19.39 5.99 4.86
C VAL A 45 18.89 7.35 4.37
N ALA A 46 17.65 7.71 4.70
CA ALA A 46 17.06 8.99 4.30
C ALA A 46 17.75 10.18 4.98
N ARG A 47 18.05 10.07 6.27
CA ARG A 47 18.62 11.16 7.09
C ARG A 47 20.11 11.36 6.86
N GLU A 48 20.87 10.26 6.78
CA GLU A 48 22.33 10.31 6.69
C GLU A 48 22.85 10.59 5.26
N SER A 49 21.99 10.51 4.24
CA SER A 49 22.39 10.90 2.88
C SER A 49 22.46 12.41 2.75
N GLU A 50 23.62 12.95 2.38
CA GLU A 50 23.85 14.39 2.26
C GLU A 50 23.19 15.00 0.99
N SER A 51 22.88 14.15 0.00
CA SER A 51 22.30 14.57 -1.27
C SER A 51 21.33 13.53 -1.83
N ILE A 52 20.46 13.95 -2.76
CA ILE A 52 19.57 13.05 -3.49
C ILE A 52 20.39 12.00 -4.28
N GLN A 53 21.53 12.34 -4.82
CA GLN A 53 22.41 11.42 -5.55
C GLN A 53 22.93 10.32 -4.63
N GLU A 54 23.37 10.67 -3.45
CA GLU A 54 23.83 9.74 -2.44
C GLU A 54 22.68 8.87 -1.90
N LEU A 55 21.51 9.47 -1.66
CA LEU A 55 20.28 8.72 -1.30
C LEU A 55 19.96 7.66 -2.34
N ILE A 56 19.95 8.02 -3.62
CA ILE A 56 19.69 7.08 -4.73
C ILE A 56 20.73 5.97 -4.74
N TYR A 57 22.00 6.30 -4.56
CA TYR A 57 23.07 5.32 -4.56
C TYR A 57 22.92 4.33 -3.40
N ASN A 58 22.74 4.82 -2.19
CA ASN A 58 22.61 3.99 -0.97
C ASN A 58 21.34 3.13 -1.01
N TYR A 59 20.20 3.72 -1.40
CA TYR A 59 18.91 3.04 -1.36
C TYR A 59 18.72 2.00 -2.49
N ARG A 60 19.54 2.06 -3.53
CA ARG A 60 19.48 1.10 -4.64
C ARG A 60 19.73 -0.35 -4.20
N TYR A 61 20.41 -0.55 -3.07
CA TYR A 61 20.70 -1.86 -2.50
C TYR A 61 19.54 -2.44 -1.69
N ASP A 62 18.49 -1.65 -1.45
CA ASP A 62 17.37 -2.03 -0.60
C ASP A 62 16.28 -2.85 -1.34
N GLY A 63 16.26 -2.82 -2.67
CA GLY A 63 15.30 -3.57 -3.49
C GLY A 63 13.86 -3.05 -3.41
N HIS A 64 13.66 -1.82 -2.93
CA HIS A 64 12.36 -1.18 -2.80
C HIS A 64 12.26 0.10 -3.65
N PRO A 65 11.08 0.45 -4.17
CA PRO A 65 10.88 1.72 -4.86
C PRO A 65 11.15 2.94 -3.98
N VAL A 66 11.67 4.00 -4.57
CA VAL A 66 12.31 5.13 -3.87
C VAL A 66 11.37 6.12 -3.17
N LEU A 67 10.07 6.09 -3.48
CA LEU A 67 9.16 7.19 -3.12
C LEU A 67 9.08 7.44 -1.61
N TRP A 68 9.06 6.38 -0.81
CA TRP A 68 9.01 6.49 0.65
C TRP A 68 10.27 7.12 1.22
N VAL A 69 11.43 6.61 0.86
CA VAL A 69 12.71 7.11 1.36
C VAL A 69 13.00 8.54 0.86
N LEU A 70 12.56 8.89 -0.35
CA LEU A 70 12.65 10.26 -0.86
C LEU A 70 11.79 11.23 -0.02
N LEU A 71 10.57 10.81 0.35
CA LEU A 71 9.73 11.60 1.24
C LEU A 71 10.40 11.78 2.61
N MET A 72 10.99 10.70 3.15
CA MET A 72 11.72 10.75 4.43
C MET A 72 12.95 11.64 4.33
N HIS A 73 13.69 11.60 3.25
CA HIS A 73 14.84 12.47 3.02
C HIS A 73 14.45 13.97 3.00
N ILE A 74 13.37 14.31 2.30
CA ILE A 74 12.84 15.68 2.32
C ILE A 74 12.39 16.06 3.74
N TYR A 75 11.74 15.13 4.46
CA TYR A 75 11.28 15.38 5.82
C TYR A 75 12.43 15.54 6.82
N SER A 76 13.56 14.86 6.64
CA SER A 76 14.73 14.94 7.52
C SER A 76 15.32 16.35 7.62
N TYR A 77 15.11 17.20 6.61
CA TYR A 77 15.50 18.63 6.69
C TYR A 77 14.66 19.43 7.70
N PHE A 78 13.50 18.91 8.13
CA PHE A 78 12.62 19.58 9.10
C PHE A 78 12.63 18.93 10.48
N SER A 79 13.01 17.67 10.57
CA SER A 79 13.03 16.92 11.83
C SER A 79 14.07 15.81 11.78
N GLU A 80 14.89 15.73 12.81
CA GLU A 80 15.90 14.67 12.97
C GLU A 80 15.39 13.48 13.80
N THR A 81 14.16 13.57 14.33
CA THR A 81 13.62 12.59 15.26
C THR A 81 12.85 11.47 14.55
N THR A 82 13.06 10.24 15.01
CA THR A 82 12.31 9.07 14.53
C THR A 82 10.81 9.20 14.79
N ILE A 83 10.43 9.73 15.95
CA ILE A 83 9.02 9.94 16.31
C ILE A 83 8.34 10.93 15.34
N GLY A 84 9.07 11.92 14.84
CA GLY A 84 8.57 12.84 13.83
C GLY A 84 8.22 12.13 12.52
N MET A 85 9.07 11.19 12.07
CA MET A 85 8.78 10.33 10.91
C MET A 85 7.53 9.48 11.16
N GLN A 86 7.39 8.86 12.33
CA GLN A 86 6.22 8.06 12.68
C GLN A 86 4.93 8.90 12.66
N TYR A 87 4.96 10.13 13.16
CA TYR A 87 3.81 11.03 13.08
C TYR A 87 3.47 11.47 11.65
N LEU A 88 4.48 11.73 10.82
CA LEU A 88 4.24 12.02 9.39
C LEU A 88 3.55 10.82 8.71
N HIS A 89 4.05 9.61 8.96
CA HIS A 89 3.44 8.38 8.47
C HIS A 89 1.99 8.23 8.94
N GLY A 90 1.76 8.39 10.24
CA GLY A 90 0.41 8.35 10.84
C GLY A 90 -0.54 9.39 10.24
N PHE A 91 -0.04 10.58 9.95
CA PHE A 91 -0.82 11.63 9.27
C PHE A 91 -1.25 11.21 7.85
N ILE A 92 -0.36 10.58 7.08
CA ILE A 92 -0.69 10.03 5.76
C ILE A 92 -1.77 8.96 5.88
N SER A 93 -1.68 8.08 6.87
CA SER A 93 -2.67 7.04 7.15
C SER A 93 -4.01 7.63 7.59
N LEU A 94 -4.00 8.69 8.39
CA LEU A 94 -5.22 9.41 8.79
C LEU A 94 -5.93 10.04 7.58
N ILE A 95 -5.19 10.63 6.64
CA ILE A 95 -5.76 11.13 5.38
C ILE A 95 -6.39 9.99 4.59
N SER A 96 -5.75 8.85 4.51
CA SER A 96 -6.25 7.66 3.82
C SER A 96 -7.55 7.15 4.44
N ALA A 97 -7.61 7.07 5.79
CA ALA A 97 -8.81 6.73 6.53
C ALA A 97 -9.96 7.73 6.28
N ALA A 98 -9.65 9.03 6.25
CA ALA A 98 -10.62 10.06 5.92
C ALA A 98 -11.15 9.93 4.48
N LEU A 99 -10.28 9.66 3.51
CA LEU A 99 -10.69 9.48 2.12
C LEU A 99 -11.65 8.29 1.95
N ILE A 100 -11.35 7.15 2.54
CA ILE A 100 -12.22 5.98 2.42
C ILE A 100 -13.56 6.19 3.12
N LEU A 101 -13.57 6.76 4.32
CA LEU A 101 -14.80 7.06 5.07
C LEU A 101 -15.71 8.06 4.34
N LEU A 102 -15.13 9.02 3.60
CA LEU A 102 -15.88 10.09 2.96
C LEU A 102 -16.25 9.81 1.51
N ARG A 103 -15.54 8.91 0.82
CA ARG A 103 -15.65 8.76 -0.64
C ARG A 103 -15.94 7.35 -1.12
N ALA A 104 -15.65 6.31 -0.32
CA ALA A 104 -15.83 4.94 -0.77
C ALA A 104 -17.33 4.54 -0.79
N PRO A 105 -17.78 3.82 -1.82
CA PRO A 105 -19.20 3.45 -2.02
C PRO A 105 -19.57 2.15 -1.31
N PHE A 106 -19.01 1.89 -0.12
CA PHE A 106 -19.28 0.67 0.66
C PHE A 106 -20.26 0.90 1.79
N SER A 107 -20.75 -0.19 2.40
CA SER A 107 -21.61 -0.13 3.58
C SER A 107 -20.87 0.48 4.78
N ARG A 108 -21.63 1.11 5.68
CA ARG A 108 -21.04 1.77 6.87
C ARG A 108 -20.27 0.79 7.76
N ALA A 109 -20.88 -0.35 8.02
CA ALA A 109 -20.27 -1.36 8.86
C ALA A 109 -18.92 -1.83 8.26
N PHE A 110 -18.88 -2.02 6.94
CA PHE A 110 -17.66 -2.38 6.23
C PHE A 110 -16.59 -1.27 6.36
N LEU A 111 -16.96 0.01 6.13
CA LEU A 111 -16.00 1.12 6.20
C LEU A 111 -15.40 1.28 7.60
N ILE A 112 -16.23 1.17 8.64
CA ILE A 112 -15.77 1.26 10.03
C ILE A 112 -14.87 0.05 10.36
N ALA A 113 -15.31 -1.16 10.02
CA ALA A 113 -14.54 -2.38 10.26
C ALA A 113 -13.21 -2.36 9.52
N TRP A 114 -13.20 -1.87 8.26
CA TRP A 114 -11.99 -1.78 7.46
C TRP A 114 -11.00 -0.76 8.03
N VAL A 115 -11.47 0.46 8.36
CA VAL A 115 -10.62 1.53 8.92
C VAL A 115 -10.02 1.11 10.26
N LEU A 116 -10.80 0.44 11.11
CA LEU A 116 -10.35 -0.03 12.43
C LEU A 116 -9.74 -1.44 12.39
N SER A 117 -9.52 -2.02 11.20
CA SER A 117 -8.90 -3.34 11.06
C SER A 117 -7.40 -3.30 11.40
N TYR A 118 -6.84 -4.46 11.70
CA TYR A 118 -5.42 -4.65 11.93
C TYR A 118 -4.56 -4.05 10.83
N PHE A 119 -4.86 -4.34 9.55
CA PHE A 119 -4.05 -3.83 8.45
C PHE A 119 -4.11 -2.32 8.31
N SER A 120 -5.31 -1.73 8.35
CA SER A 120 -5.46 -0.29 8.19
C SER A 120 -4.87 0.49 9.36
N LEU A 121 -5.10 0.01 10.61
CA LEU A 121 -4.72 0.74 11.80
C LEU A 121 -3.27 0.48 12.21
N TYR A 122 -2.84 -0.78 12.26
CA TYR A 122 -1.52 -1.14 12.75
C TYR A 122 -0.51 -1.29 11.62
N GLU A 123 -0.72 -2.18 10.67
CA GLU A 123 0.25 -2.51 9.61
C GLU A 123 0.53 -1.33 8.68
N TYR A 124 -0.52 -0.58 8.31
CA TYR A 124 -0.41 0.58 7.40
C TYR A 124 -0.52 1.92 8.12
N GLY A 125 -0.82 1.92 9.41
CA GLY A 125 -1.00 3.11 10.22
C GLY A 125 0.16 3.36 11.19
N VAL A 126 0.52 2.36 11.98
CA VAL A 126 1.55 2.49 13.03
C VAL A 126 2.94 2.18 12.50
N LEU A 127 3.11 1.08 11.73
CA LEU A 127 4.40 0.71 11.16
C LEU A 127 4.81 1.69 10.05
N SER A 128 5.86 2.46 10.30
CA SER A 128 6.27 3.59 9.45
C SER A 128 7.00 3.13 8.19
N ARG A 129 6.23 2.57 7.26
CA ARG A 129 6.71 2.04 5.98
C ARG A 129 5.97 2.62 4.78
N ASN A 130 6.40 2.25 3.60
CA ASN A 130 5.84 2.67 2.32
C ASN A 130 4.36 2.29 2.10
N TYR A 131 3.77 1.45 2.96
CA TYR A 131 2.38 0.99 2.85
C TYR A 131 1.34 2.09 3.01
N SER A 132 1.60 3.11 3.85
CA SER A 132 0.68 4.24 3.99
C SER A 132 0.52 5.03 2.69
N LEU A 133 1.60 5.21 1.93
CA LEU A 133 1.57 5.85 0.61
C LEU A 133 0.82 4.98 -0.40
N LEU A 134 1.06 3.66 -0.39
CA LEU A 134 0.33 2.72 -1.25
C LEU A 134 -1.18 2.84 -1.00
N MET A 135 -1.60 2.83 0.26
CA MET A 135 -2.99 2.98 0.67
C MET A 135 -3.56 4.32 0.21
N LEU A 136 -2.85 5.42 0.49
CA LEU A 136 -3.28 6.77 0.11
C LEU A 136 -3.53 6.89 -1.39
N PHE A 137 -2.55 6.51 -2.22
CA PHE A 137 -2.66 6.65 -3.67
C PHE A 137 -3.68 5.69 -4.27
N SER A 138 -3.84 4.48 -3.69
CA SER A 138 -4.89 3.56 -4.10
C SER A 138 -6.29 4.16 -3.90
N PHE A 139 -6.52 4.94 -2.83
CA PHE A 139 -7.79 5.66 -2.62
C PHE A 139 -7.91 6.95 -3.43
N CYS A 140 -6.80 7.57 -3.79
CA CYS A 140 -6.79 8.71 -4.71
C CYS A 140 -7.12 8.29 -6.15
N LEU A 141 -6.77 7.06 -6.56
CA LEU A 141 -6.94 6.59 -7.94
C LEU A 141 -8.39 6.66 -8.45
N PRO A 142 -9.44 6.19 -7.74
CA PRO A 142 -10.82 6.33 -8.19
C PRO A 142 -11.27 7.79 -8.34
N ILE A 143 -10.74 8.69 -7.51
CA ILE A 143 -11.02 10.13 -7.57
C ILE A 143 -10.37 10.72 -8.83
N ALA A 144 -9.10 10.42 -9.06
CA ALA A 144 -8.37 10.82 -10.26
C ALA A 144 -9.04 10.27 -11.52
N TRP A 145 -9.49 9.00 -11.49
CA TRP A 145 -10.18 8.36 -12.59
C TRP A 145 -11.49 9.05 -12.97
N LYS A 146 -12.27 9.49 -11.98
CA LYS A 146 -13.49 10.28 -12.21
C LYS A 146 -13.20 11.64 -12.85
N SER A 147 -12.05 12.23 -12.57
CA SER A 147 -11.64 13.53 -13.11
C SER A 147 -10.86 13.45 -14.41
N ARG A 148 -10.65 12.24 -14.99
CA ARG A 148 -9.80 12.01 -16.17
C ARG A 148 -10.17 12.83 -17.41
N HIS A 149 -11.44 13.23 -17.55
CA HIS A 149 -11.85 14.08 -18.68
C HIS A 149 -11.36 15.55 -18.54
N ARG A 150 -11.09 16.01 -17.31
CA ARG A 150 -10.55 17.34 -17.05
C ARG A 150 -9.03 17.32 -16.91
N HIS A 151 -8.51 16.24 -16.31
CA HIS A 151 -7.10 16.04 -16.02
C HIS A 151 -6.68 14.65 -16.49
N PRO A 152 -6.50 14.45 -17.81
CA PRO A 152 -6.28 13.11 -18.38
C PRO A 152 -4.96 12.47 -17.91
N TRP A 153 -3.94 13.26 -17.58
CA TRP A 153 -2.66 12.80 -17.06
C TRP A 153 -2.71 12.30 -15.60
N LEU A 154 -3.67 12.78 -14.80
CA LEU A 154 -3.69 12.57 -13.35
C LEU A 154 -3.84 11.09 -12.94
N PRO A 155 -4.74 10.26 -13.52
CA PRO A 155 -4.81 8.84 -13.16
C PRO A 155 -3.50 8.08 -13.44
N TRP A 156 -2.83 8.41 -14.53
CA TRP A 156 -1.57 7.79 -14.91
C TRP A 156 -0.43 8.15 -13.98
N PHE A 157 -0.40 9.40 -13.55
CA PHE A 157 0.54 9.88 -12.54
C PHE A 157 0.30 9.18 -11.19
N ILE A 158 -0.95 9.05 -10.75
CA ILE A 158 -1.28 8.31 -9.51
C ILE A 158 -0.90 6.84 -9.64
N LEU A 159 -1.16 6.18 -10.78
CA LEU A 159 -0.70 4.80 -11.02
C LEU A 159 0.83 4.69 -10.96
N GLY A 160 1.54 5.67 -11.50
CA GLY A 160 2.99 5.76 -11.40
C GLY A 160 3.48 5.98 -9.96
N LEU A 161 2.78 6.78 -9.15
CA LEU A 161 3.08 6.92 -7.72
C LEU A 161 2.85 5.60 -6.97
N ILE A 162 1.73 4.91 -7.23
CA ILE A 162 1.46 3.56 -6.67
C ILE A 162 2.60 2.61 -7.01
N CYS A 163 3.04 2.61 -8.27
CA CYS A 163 4.16 1.81 -8.76
C CYS A 163 5.45 2.05 -7.94
N ASN A 164 5.67 3.29 -7.50
CA ASN A 164 6.87 3.71 -6.77
C ASN A 164 6.74 3.61 -5.25
N THR A 165 5.67 3.01 -4.72
CA THR A 165 5.54 2.79 -3.27
C THR A 165 6.13 1.46 -2.84
N HIS A 166 5.74 0.35 -3.47
CA HIS A 166 6.10 -1.00 -3.06
C HIS A 166 5.97 -1.98 -4.24
N LEU A 167 6.59 -3.17 -4.14
CA LEU A 167 6.45 -4.23 -5.15
C LEU A 167 4.98 -4.59 -5.44
N PHE A 168 4.13 -4.64 -4.41
CA PHE A 168 2.68 -4.85 -4.61
C PHE A 168 2.03 -3.70 -5.38
N GLY A 169 2.49 -2.46 -5.17
CA GLY A 169 2.06 -1.30 -5.95
C GLY A 169 2.47 -1.40 -7.42
N LEU A 170 3.69 -1.88 -7.70
CA LEU A 170 4.15 -2.16 -9.06
C LEU A 170 3.23 -3.18 -9.74
N ILE A 171 2.98 -4.32 -9.09
CA ILE A 171 2.14 -5.41 -9.64
C ILE A 171 0.71 -4.90 -9.89
N PHE A 172 0.11 -4.27 -8.88
CA PHE A 172 -1.25 -3.74 -8.97
C PHE A 172 -1.41 -2.71 -10.08
N SER A 173 -0.53 -1.69 -10.13
CA SER A 173 -0.61 -0.63 -11.13
C SER A 173 -0.34 -1.16 -12.54
N THR A 174 0.59 -2.09 -12.70
CA THR A 174 0.89 -2.73 -13.99
C THR A 174 -0.31 -3.54 -14.48
N ALA A 175 -0.92 -4.35 -13.63
CA ALA A 175 -2.12 -5.11 -13.98
C ALA A 175 -3.27 -4.16 -14.39
N PHE A 176 -3.45 -3.06 -13.66
CA PHE A 176 -4.47 -2.06 -13.98
C PHE A 176 -4.22 -1.40 -15.35
N VAL A 177 -2.98 -1.01 -15.63
CA VAL A 177 -2.58 -0.42 -16.92
C VAL A 177 -2.76 -1.41 -18.06
N LEU A 178 -2.39 -2.68 -17.85
CA LEU A 178 -2.60 -3.74 -18.86
C LEU A 178 -4.08 -3.93 -19.19
N VAL A 179 -4.97 -3.93 -18.20
CA VAL A 179 -6.41 -4.03 -18.42
C VAL A 179 -6.93 -2.85 -19.26
N ILE A 180 -6.48 -1.62 -18.96
CA ILE A 180 -6.86 -0.45 -19.77
C ILE A 180 -6.34 -0.59 -21.19
N PHE A 181 -5.06 -0.94 -21.36
CA PHE A 181 -4.43 -1.10 -22.67
C PHE A 181 -5.15 -2.15 -23.52
N LEU A 182 -5.44 -3.32 -22.96
CA LEU A 182 -6.16 -4.38 -23.65
C LEU A 182 -7.58 -3.94 -24.03
N ASN A 183 -8.27 -3.21 -23.17
CA ASN A 183 -9.60 -2.67 -23.48
C ASN A 183 -9.55 -1.63 -24.61
N ASP A 184 -8.58 -0.74 -24.60
CA ASP A 184 -8.40 0.27 -25.66
C ASP A 184 -8.05 -0.41 -27.00
N PHE A 185 -7.17 -1.42 -26.97
CA PHE A 185 -6.77 -2.20 -28.14
C PHE A 185 -7.95 -2.98 -28.76
N THR A 186 -8.74 -3.66 -27.93
CA THR A 186 -9.88 -4.47 -28.40
C THR A 186 -11.07 -3.61 -28.86
N SER A 187 -11.24 -2.41 -28.29
CA SER A 187 -12.33 -1.49 -28.64
C SER A 187 -12.08 -0.73 -29.94
N GLN A 188 -10.95 -0.94 -30.62
CA GLN A 188 -10.50 -0.15 -31.78
C GLN A 188 -10.63 1.37 -31.58
N ARG A 189 -10.64 1.81 -30.31
CA ARG A 189 -10.59 3.23 -30.00
C ARG A 189 -9.26 3.76 -30.49
N GLN A 190 -9.31 4.71 -31.44
CA GLN A 190 -8.12 5.47 -31.79
C GLN A 190 -7.52 5.99 -30.48
N SER A 191 -6.26 5.62 -30.24
CA SER A 191 -5.54 6.06 -29.06
C SER A 191 -5.49 7.59 -29.07
N ASP A 192 -6.33 8.21 -28.25
CA ASP A 192 -6.30 9.64 -28.07
C ASP A 192 -4.89 10.01 -27.59
N ILE A 193 -4.31 11.09 -28.12
CA ILE A 193 -2.98 11.59 -27.74
C ILE A 193 -2.85 11.74 -26.23
N GLN A 194 -3.96 11.97 -25.54
CA GLN A 194 -4.03 12.06 -24.07
C GLN A 194 -3.75 10.73 -23.38
N ASN A 195 -4.22 9.62 -23.96
CA ASN A 195 -3.91 8.28 -23.46
C ASN A 195 -2.43 7.94 -23.72
N LEU A 196 -1.89 8.34 -24.87
CA LEU A 196 -0.48 8.11 -25.19
C LEU A 196 0.45 8.86 -24.21
N LEU A 197 0.14 10.11 -23.89
CA LEU A 197 0.87 10.89 -22.86
C LEU A 197 0.76 10.20 -21.48
N GLY A 198 -0.43 9.67 -21.15
CA GLY A 198 -0.65 8.92 -19.93
C GLY A 198 0.22 7.67 -19.84
N TYR A 199 0.26 6.85 -20.89
CA TYR A 199 1.14 5.69 -20.97
C TYR A 199 2.62 6.09 -20.85
N GLY A 200 3.03 7.21 -21.46
CA GLY A 200 4.39 7.74 -21.35
C GLY A 200 4.76 8.12 -19.92
N ILE A 201 3.87 8.83 -19.20
CA ILE A 201 4.06 9.17 -17.78
C ILE A 201 4.19 7.91 -16.93
N TYR A 202 3.28 6.94 -17.12
CA TYR A 202 3.34 5.68 -16.38
C TYR A 202 4.62 4.91 -16.69
N ALA A 203 5.01 4.78 -17.96
CA ALA A 203 6.20 4.06 -18.37
C ALA A 203 7.49 4.66 -17.78
N ALA A 204 7.59 5.98 -17.70
CA ALA A 204 8.74 6.65 -17.06
C ALA A 204 8.81 6.33 -15.56
N LEU A 205 7.69 6.41 -14.85
CA LEU A 205 7.62 6.09 -13.41
C LEU A 205 7.77 4.59 -13.14
N PHE A 206 7.28 3.73 -14.04
CA PHE A 206 7.50 2.28 -14.01
C PHE A 206 9.00 1.96 -14.16
N GLY A 207 9.68 2.57 -15.12
CA GLY A 207 11.12 2.39 -15.31
C GLY A 207 11.92 2.79 -14.07
N LEU A 208 11.53 3.89 -13.41
CA LEU A 208 12.12 4.32 -12.14
C LEU A 208 11.91 3.27 -11.05
N SER A 209 10.71 2.73 -10.90
CA SER A 209 10.42 1.69 -9.91
C SER A 209 11.23 0.41 -10.15
N VAL A 210 11.28 -0.05 -11.42
CA VAL A 210 12.05 -1.24 -11.82
C VAL A 210 13.55 -1.04 -11.55
N TYR A 211 14.08 0.15 -11.81
CA TYR A 211 15.49 0.47 -11.53
C TYR A 211 15.85 0.25 -10.05
N PHE A 212 14.97 0.59 -9.11
CA PHE A 212 15.23 0.40 -7.68
C PHE A 212 14.95 -1.02 -7.18
N ILE A 213 14.03 -1.74 -7.82
CA ILE A 213 13.70 -3.11 -7.41
C ILE A 213 14.76 -4.12 -7.89
N ILE A 214 15.37 -3.89 -9.06
CA ILE A 214 16.41 -4.76 -9.56
C ILE A 214 17.71 -4.45 -8.81
N PRO A 215 18.25 -5.41 -8.04
CA PRO A 215 19.46 -5.17 -7.27
C PRO A 215 20.66 -4.92 -8.20
N PRO A 216 21.64 -4.10 -7.79
CA PRO A 216 22.91 -3.95 -8.49
C PRO A 216 23.63 -5.28 -8.65
N SER A 217 24.47 -5.43 -9.70
CA SER A 217 25.16 -6.69 -10.00
C SER A 217 26.16 -7.14 -8.92
N ASP A 218 26.62 -6.22 -8.09
CA ASP A 218 27.51 -6.45 -6.95
C ASP A 218 26.76 -6.77 -5.65
N HIS A 219 25.42 -6.74 -5.66
CA HIS A 219 24.63 -7.10 -4.50
C HIS A 219 24.60 -8.63 -4.30
N PRO A 220 24.76 -9.14 -3.05
CA PRO A 220 24.75 -10.60 -2.80
C PRO A 220 23.50 -11.33 -3.29
N SER A 221 22.33 -10.68 -3.26
CA SER A 221 21.08 -11.26 -3.74
C SER A 221 20.90 -11.22 -5.26
N ALA A 222 21.79 -10.58 -6.03
CA ALA A 222 21.71 -10.58 -7.48
C ALA A 222 21.82 -11.99 -8.09
N SER A 223 22.50 -12.91 -7.41
CA SER A 223 22.61 -14.31 -7.79
C SER A 223 21.40 -15.17 -7.39
N LEU A 224 20.51 -14.66 -6.49
CA LEU A 224 19.32 -15.37 -6.02
C LEU A 224 18.09 -15.11 -6.91
N ALA A 225 18.22 -14.31 -7.93
CA ALA A 225 17.13 -13.98 -8.87
C ALA A 225 16.76 -15.14 -9.83
N SER A 226 17.17 -16.37 -9.56
CA SER A 226 16.61 -17.56 -10.23
C SER A 226 15.21 -17.83 -9.67
N ILE A 227 14.21 -17.36 -10.36
CA ILE A 227 12.81 -17.69 -10.04
C ILE A 227 12.62 -19.19 -10.36
N ASN A 228 12.67 -20.02 -9.36
CA ASN A 228 12.31 -21.42 -9.47
C ASN A 228 10.79 -21.55 -9.29
N PHE A 229 10.08 -21.78 -10.39
CA PHE A 229 8.67 -22.15 -10.34
C PHE A 229 8.56 -23.67 -10.11
N ASP A 230 8.36 -24.08 -8.89
CA ASP A 230 7.98 -25.44 -8.54
C ASP A 230 6.61 -25.47 -7.82
N ILE A 231 6.00 -26.66 -7.74
CA ILE A 231 4.67 -26.84 -7.13
C ILE A 231 4.72 -26.60 -5.62
N GLU A 232 5.84 -26.93 -4.98
CA GLU A 232 6.03 -26.76 -3.52
C GLU A 232 6.09 -25.26 -3.18
N SER A 233 6.87 -24.49 -3.93
CA SER A 233 6.95 -23.02 -3.83
C SER A 233 5.60 -22.34 -4.05
N LEU A 234 4.78 -22.85 -4.98
CA LEU A 234 3.42 -22.37 -5.19
C LEU A 234 2.51 -22.65 -3.97
N GLY A 235 2.64 -23.84 -3.39
CA GLY A 235 1.91 -24.23 -2.17
C GLY A 235 2.24 -23.33 -0.99
N ASP A 236 3.51 -23.03 -0.77
CA ASP A 236 3.98 -22.13 0.28
C ASP A 236 3.48 -20.70 0.06
N THR A 237 3.51 -20.22 -1.17
CA THR A 237 2.99 -18.89 -1.53
C THR A 237 1.50 -18.79 -1.28
N LEU A 238 0.72 -19.82 -1.64
CA LEU A 238 -0.72 -19.86 -1.37
C LEU A 238 -0.99 -19.89 0.14
N MET A 239 -0.21 -20.65 0.90
CA MET A 239 -0.33 -20.70 2.37
C MET A 239 -0.03 -19.35 3.02
N LEU A 240 1.00 -18.62 2.54
CA LEU A 240 1.30 -17.26 2.99
C LEU A 240 0.15 -16.30 2.67
N PHE A 241 -0.43 -16.41 1.49
CA PHE A 241 -1.61 -15.62 1.11
C PHE A 241 -2.81 -15.89 2.03
N LEU A 242 -3.10 -17.15 2.35
CA LEU A 242 -4.17 -17.50 3.28
C LEU A 242 -3.89 -17.00 4.70
N LYS A 243 -2.63 -17.03 5.16
CA LYS A 243 -2.22 -16.43 6.45
C LYS A 243 -2.45 -14.92 6.47
N ALA A 244 -2.17 -14.23 5.37
CA ALA A 244 -2.40 -12.79 5.25
C ALA A 244 -3.89 -12.42 5.28
N LEU A 245 -4.76 -13.26 4.70
CA LEU A 245 -6.22 -13.05 4.76
C LEU A 245 -6.81 -13.28 6.15
N ALA A 246 -6.23 -14.17 6.93
CA ALA A 246 -6.69 -14.49 8.29
C ALA A 246 -5.50 -14.47 9.26
N PRO A 247 -5.00 -13.27 9.63
CA PRO A 247 -3.81 -13.12 10.47
C PRO A 247 -4.12 -13.43 11.94
N VAL A 248 -4.41 -14.71 12.23
CA VAL A 248 -4.58 -15.19 13.60
C VAL A 248 -3.21 -15.58 14.14
N THR A 249 -2.64 -14.73 14.97
CA THR A 249 -1.34 -14.95 15.57
C THR A 249 -1.39 -16.00 16.68
N ASP A 250 -0.36 -16.81 16.77
CA ASP A 250 -0.12 -17.66 17.95
C ASP A 250 0.45 -16.81 19.09
N VAL A 251 0.19 -17.16 20.32
CA VAL A 251 0.69 -16.45 21.52
C VAL A 251 2.22 -16.40 21.52
N THR A 252 2.88 -17.31 20.82
CA THR A 252 4.34 -17.42 20.69
C THR A 252 4.91 -16.78 19.42
N SER A 253 4.07 -16.34 18.48
CA SER A 253 4.51 -15.77 17.21
C SER A 253 4.44 -14.25 17.24
N GLN A 254 5.57 -13.59 17.01
CA GLN A 254 5.63 -12.12 16.92
C GLN A 254 4.99 -11.60 15.61
N PHE A 255 4.93 -12.44 14.56
CA PHE A 255 4.48 -12.04 13.23
C PHE A 255 3.47 -13.03 12.67
N PHE A 256 2.46 -12.55 11.93
CA PHE A 256 1.41 -13.38 11.35
C PHE A 256 1.96 -14.40 10.33
N TRP A 257 3.03 -14.11 9.61
CA TRP A 257 3.65 -15.03 8.65
C TRP A 257 4.40 -16.20 9.31
N ASN A 258 4.77 -16.06 10.58
CA ASN A 258 5.34 -17.15 11.37
C ASN A 258 4.28 -18.04 12.00
N THR A 259 3.01 -17.73 11.77
CA THR A 259 1.89 -18.46 12.37
C THR A 259 1.58 -19.71 11.57
N ASN A 260 1.53 -20.86 12.23
CA ASN A 260 1.05 -22.08 11.59
C ASN A 260 -0.47 -22.18 11.70
N LEU A 261 -1.19 -21.88 10.61
CA LEU A 261 -2.66 -21.92 10.55
C LEU A 261 -3.25 -23.33 10.81
N ILE A 262 -2.46 -24.38 10.62
CA ILE A 262 -2.93 -25.78 10.64
C ILE A 262 -2.85 -26.40 12.03
N THR A 263 -1.95 -25.92 12.90
CA THR A 263 -1.64 -26.60 14.17
C THR A 263 -2.52 -26.23 15.36
N SER A 264 -3.34 -25.18 15.24
CA SER A 264 -4.27 -24.77 16.30
C SER A 264 -5.71 -25.11 15.91
N SER A 265 -6.38 -25.97 16.66
CA SER A 265 -7.79 -26.37 16.42
C SER A 265 -8.75 -25.16 16.35
N LEU A 266 -8.45 -24.08 17.08
CA LEU A 266 -9.24 -22.86 17.03
C LEU A 266 -9.09 -22.12 15.70
N LYS A 267 -7.91 -22.18 15.06
CA LYS A 267 -7.61 -21.44 13.81
C LYS A 267 -8.32 -22.06 12.60
N ILE A 268 -8.57 -23.37 12.61
CA ILE A 268 -9.31 -24.07 11.54
C ILE A 268 -10.74 -23.50 11.41
N TRP A 269 -11.34 -23.08 12.51
CA TRP A 269 -12.70 -22.51 12.50
C TRP A 269 -12.73 -21.00 12.28
N VAL A 270 -11.71 -20.28 12.76
CA VAL A 270 -11.64 -18.81 12.63
C VAL A 270 -11.28 -18.39 11.21
N ALA A 271 -10.37 -19.09 10.53
CA ALA A 271 -9.95 -18.73 9.18
C ALA A 271 -11.11 -18.71 8.16
N PRO A 272 -12.01 -19.72 8.07
CA PRO A 272 -13.18 -19.66 7.21
C PRO A 272 -14.14 -18.51 7.55
N ILE A 273 -14.32 -18.20 8.84
CA ILE A 273 -15.19 -17.09 9.28
C ILE A 273 -14.60 -15.75 8.82
N VAL A 274 -13.31 -15.55 9.00
CA VAL A 274 -12.64 -14.32 8.55
C VAL A 274 -12.67 -14.21 7.03
N ILE A 275 -12.34 -15.28 6.29
CA ILE A 275 -12.38 -15.29 4.82
C ILE A 275 -13.80 -15.03 4.31
N THR A 276 -14.82 -15.67 4.89
CA THR A 276 -16.22 -15.43 4.50
C THR A 276 -16.68 -14.03 4.84
N SER A 277 -16.22 -13.44 5.96
CA SER A 277 -16.54 -12.06 6.30
C SER A 277 -15.95 -11.03 5.32
N TRP A 278 -14.86 -11.38 4.65
CA TRP A 278 -14.26 -10.56 3.58
C TRP A 278 -15.00 -10.68 2.24
N LEU A 279 -15.61 -11.83 1.98
CA LEU A 279 -16.32 -12.11 0.72
C LEU A 279 -17.79 -11.68 0.74
N LEU A 280 -18.43 -11.62 1.92
CA LEU A 280 -19.84 -11.25 2.08
C LEU A 280 -20.21 -9.82 1.64
N PRO A 281 -19.32 -8.81 1.61
CA PRO A 281 -19.64 -7.46 1.12
C PRO A 281 -19.55 -7.29 -0.39
N LEU A 282 -19.06 -8.26 -1.15
CA LEU A 282 -18.95 -8.23 -2.61
C LEU A 282 -20.26 -8.68 -3.26
#